data_06397a33bd28a896803fe13c710b19ce
#
_entry.id   06397a33bd28a896803fe13c710b19ce
#
_cell.length_a   1.000
_cell.length_b   1.000
_cell.length_c   1.000
_cell.angle_alpha   90.00
_cell.angle_beta   90.00
_cell.angle_gamma   90.00
#
_symmetry.space_group_name_H-M   'P 1'
#
loop_
_entity.id
_entity.type
_entity.pdbx_description
1 polymer ?
#
loop_
_entity_poly.entity_id
_entity_poly.type
_entity_poly.pdbx_seq_one_letter_code
_entity_poly.pdbx_strand_id
1 'polypeptide(L)'
;NGGNMSKEIKSAFYDFKTKGEVLTRIFGLGGRDFYVDDAIEMFEQGFKAVELGEIKRFDYYGHYCGNGGKIEKYFEPVTEENGDNGITVEEKDNKLIVKGVNIKKLASMPKRVVAGHGACPGCGIPVNLNLLSKGLKGNVVFLFQTGCGMVVTTAYPKTAFNVNFIHNLFQNGAATLSGIVEMYKQKQRKGEMASGKITFVMVSGDGGLDIGLGSALGAAIRNHNMIIFEYDNGGYMNTGYQLSYSTPLGAKSATSHVGKE
;
A
#
# COMPACT_ATOMS: atom_id res chain seq x y z
N ASN A 1 -7.88 -10.08 6.63
CA ASN A 1 -7.17 -11.25 7.16
C ASN A 1 -7.29 -11.24 8.68
N GLY A 2 -8.26 -11.95 9.25
CA GLY A 2 -8.50 -12.00 10.69
C GLY A 2 -7.50 -12.88 11.47
N GLY A 3 -6.19 -12.78 11.16
CA GLY A 3 -5.15 -13.56 11.84
C GLY A 3 -5.27 -15.05 11.51
N ASN A 4 -4.79 -15.49 10.36
CA ASN A 4 -4.87 -16.89 9.94
C ASN A 4 -4.32 -17.82 11.02
N MET A 5 -3.18 -17.48 11.61
CA MET A 5 -2.58 -18.25 12.71
C MET A 5 -3.53 -18.39 13.92
N SER A 6 -4.30 -17.35 14.25
CA SER A 6 -5.29 -17.42 15.33
C SER A 6 -6.42 -18.39 15.04
N LYS A 7 -6.84 -18.51 13.78
CA LYS A 7 -7.86 -19.51 13.38
C LYS A 7 -7.31 -20.92 13.49
N GLU A 8 -6.08 -21.15 13.04
CA GLU A 8 -5.38 -22.42 13.14
C GLU A 8 -5.21 -22.85 14.60
N ILE A 9 -4.74 -21.93 15.47
CA ILE A 9 -4.60 -22.18 16.90
C ILE A 9 -5.95 -22.52 17.53
N LYS A 10 -7.00 -21.72 17.24
CA LYS A 10 -8.35 -21.97 17.76
C LYS A 10 -8.91 -23.30 17.27
N SER A 11 -8.65 -23.69 16.03
CA SER A 11 -9.03 -24.98 15.48
C SER A 11 -8.29 -26.12 16.20
N ALA A 12 -6.98 -25.97 16.40
CA ALA A 12 -6.18 -26.95 17.12
C ALA A 12 -6.63 -27.12 18.59
N PHE A 13 -7.08 -26.05 19.23
CA PHE A 13 -7.59 -26.10 20.61
C PHE A 13 -9.07 -26.53 20.72
N TYR A 14 -9.79 -26.65 19.62
CA TYR A 14 -11.20 -27.03 19.65
C TYR A 14 -11.43 -28.41 20.27
N ASP A 15 -10.54 -29.35 19.96
CA ASP A 15 -10.62 -30.72 20.47
C ASP A 15 -9.98 -30.87 21.88
N PHE A 16 -9.26 -29.83 22.35
CA PHE A 16 -8.67 -29.82 23.68
C PHE A 16 -9.49 -28.91 24.60
N LYS A 17 -10.09 -29.49 25.64
CA LYS A 17 -10.78 -28.70 26.69
C LYS A 17 -9.78 -27.92 27.51
N THR A 18 -9.17 -26.90 26.91
CA THR A 18 -8.27 -25.99 27.61
C THR A 18 -9.06 -24.97 28.41
N LYS A 19 -8.59 -24.64 29.60
CA LYS A 19 -9.17 -23.55 30.41
C LYS A 19 -8.67 -22.16 30.00
N GLY A 20 -7.80 -22.08 29.00
CA GLY A 20 -7.19 -20.84 28.54
C GLY A 20 -8.04 -20.10 27.52
N GLU A 21 -7.99 -18.79 27.54
CA GLU A 21 -8.59 -17.93 26.54
C GLU A 21 -7.59 -17.60 25.43
N VAL A 22 -8.03 -17.66 24.18
CA VAL A 22 -7.21 -17.26 23.03
C VAL A 22 -7.53 -15.83 22.65
N LEU A 23 -6.63 -14.91 23.00
CA LEU A 23 -6.73 -13.51 22.64
C LEU A 23 -6.02 -13.28 21.30
N THR A 24 -6.75 -12.77 20.33
CA THR A 24 -6.19 -12.43 19.01
C THR A 24 -5.90 -10.94 18.94
N ARG A 25 -4.66 -10.59 18.61
CA ARG A 25 -4.26 -9.21 18.34
C ARG A 25 -3.67 -9.12 16.95
N ILE A 26 -4.16 -8.18 16.16
CA ILE A 26 -3.61 -7.87 14.84
C ILE A 26 -2.76 -6.61 14.98
N PHE A 27 -1.52 -6.69 14.54
CA PHE A 27 -0.53 -5.62 14.62
C PHE A 27 0.18 -5.44 13.28
N GLY A 28 1.03 -4.40 13.20
CA GLY A 28 1.79 -4.10 11.97
C GLY A 28 0.93 -3.54 10.83
N LEU A 29 -0.31 -3.15 11.10
CA LEU A 29 -1.16 -2.53 10.08
C LEU A 29 -0.66 -1.12 9.74
N GLY A 30 -0.69 -0.82 8.45
CA GLY A 30 -0.27 0.48 7.98
C GLY A 30 1.25 0.67 7.91
N GLY A 31 2.03 -0.42 7.86
CA GLY A 31 3.48 -0.36 7.76
C GLY A 31 4.19 -0.02 9.09
N ARG A 32 3.46 -0.08 10.20
CA ARG A 32 4.03 0.10 11.52
C ARG A 32 4.88 -1.13 11.89
N ASP A 33 6.14 -0.89 12.27
CA ASP A 33 6.98 -1.92 12.84
C ASP A 33 6.44 -2.38 14.19
N PHE A 34 6.73 -3.62 14.54
CA PHE A 34 6.37 -4.21 15.82
C PHE A 34 7.65 -4.54 16.57
N TYR A 35 7.90 -3.80 17.63
CA TYR A 35 9.11 -3.90 18.43
C TYR A 35 8.89 -4.77 19.68
N VAL A 36 9.98 -5.11 20.37
CA VAL A 36 9.93 -5.91 21.60
C VAL A 36 9.08 -5.22 22.67
N ASP A 37 9.19 -3.91 22.80
CA ASP A 37 8.40 -3.14 23.77
C ASP A 37 6.91 -3.18 23.46
N ASP A 38 6.54 -3.17 22.17
CA ASP A 38 5.15 -3.38 21.73
C ASP A 38 4.62 -4.76 22.13
N ALA A 39 5.46 -5.80 22.03
CA ALA A 39 5.10 -7.15 22.45
C ALA A 39 4.85 -7.22 23.95
N ILE A 40 5.74 -6.62 24.75
CA ILE A 40 5.62 -6.56 26.22
C ILE A 40 4.31 -5.85 26.60
N GLU A 41 4.07 -4.65 26.05
CA GLU A 41 2.86 -3.87 26.33
C GLU A 41 1.59 -4.65 25.94
N MET A 42 1.61 -5.34 24.79
CA MET A 42 0.48 -6.15 24.32
C MET A 42 0.18 -7.32 25.28
N PHE A 43 1.21 -7.99 25.82
CA PHE A 43 1.04 -9.04 26.80
C PHE A 43 0.50 -8.51 28.12
N GLU A 44 1.07 -7.41 28.63
CA GLU A 44 0.60 -6.77 29.88
C GLU A 44 -0.87 -6.35 29.77
N GLN A 45 -1.27 -5.74 28.66
CA GLN A 45 -2.67 -5.41 28.39
C GLN A 45 -3.56 -6.65 28.36
N GLY A 46 -3.07 -7.76 27.77
CA GLY A 46 -3.79 -9.02 27.72
C GLY A 46 -4.00 -9.63 29.12
N PHE A 47 -2.97 -9.66 29.95
CA PHE A 47 -3.07 -10.16 31.33
C PHE A 47 -4.02 -9.31 32.16
N LYS A 48 -3.88 -7.99 32.10
CA LYS A 48 -4.78 -7.07 32.81
C LYS A 48 -6.24 -7.23 32.38
N ALA A 49 -6.51 -7.42 31.10
CA ALA A 49 -7.87 -7.65 30.59
C ALA A 49 -8.47 -8.95 31.14
N VAL A 50 -7.65 -10.00 31.30
CA VAL A 50 -8.07 -11.28 31.89
C VAL A 50 -8.37 -11.11 33.38
N GLU A 51 -7.52 -10.40 34.12
CA GLU A 51 -7.70 -10.13 35.56
C GLU A 51 -8.98 -9.32 35.83
N LEU A 52 -9.28 -8.34 34.97
CA LEU A 52 -10.47 -7.48 35.09
C LEU A 52 -11.74 -8.13 34.53
N GLY A 53 -11.63 -9.28 33.87
CA GLY A 53 -12.78 -9.90 33.20
C GLY A 53 -13.24 -9.17 31.93
N GLU A 54 -12.48 -8.20 31.45
CA GLU A 54 -12.75 -7.38 30.28
C GLU A 54 -12.15 -7.99 29.02
N ILE A 55 -12.51 -9.23 28.72
CA ILE A 55 -11.86 -10.01 27.66
C ILE A 55 -12.40 -9.62 26.28
N LYS A 56 -11.63 -8.89 25.51
CA LYS A 56 -11.82 -8.77 24.07
C LYS A 56 -11.06 -9.89 23.35
N ARG A 57 -11.78 -10.88 22.86
CA ARG A 57 -11.18 -12.03 22.17
C ARG A 57 -10.50 -11.69 20.84
N PHE A 58 -10.86 -10.56 20.24
CA PHE A 58 -10.29 -10.06 19.00
C PHE A 58 -10.14 -8.54 19.09
N ASP A 59 -8.95 -8.02 18.84
CA ASP A 59 -8.69 -6.59 18.80
C ASP A 59 -7.44 -6.29 17.92
N TYR A 60 -7.26 -5.03 17.62
CA TYR A 60 -6.09 -4.53 16.91
C TYR A 60 -5.15 -3.86 17.91
N TYR A 61 -3.88 -4.30 17.92
CA TYR A 61 -2.87 -3.66 18.75
C TYR A 61 -2.19 -2.54 17.97
N GLY A 62 -2.08 -1.37 18.61
CA GLY A 62 -1.47 -0.20 17.98
C GLY A 62 -2.22 0.34 16.78
N HIS A 63 -3.42 -0.17 16.52
CA HIS A 63 -4.35 0.41 15.56
C HIS A 63 -5.32 1.30 16.29
N TYR A 64 -5.38 2.55 15.86
CA TYR A 64 -6.19 3.54 16.51
C TYR A 64 -7.52 3.74 15.79
N CYS A 65 -8.58 3.49 16.50
CA CYS A 65 -9.93 3.84 16.11
C CYS A 65 -10.55 4.75 17.17
N GLY A 66 -10.26 6.04 17.13
CA GLY A 66 -10.95 7.04 17.93
C GLY A 66 -10.22 7.55 19.18
N ASN A 67 -10.46 8.78 19.51
CA ASN A 67 -10.15 9.58 20.70
C ASN A 67 -8.76 9.45 21.33
N GLY A 68 -7.79 10.06 20.71
CA GLY A 68 -6.61 10.66 21.31
C GLY A 68 -5.60 9.70 21.89
N GLY A 69 -4.49 9.55 21.31
CA GLY A 69 -3.38 9.34 22.14
C GLY A 69 -2.20 8.54 21.67
N LYS A 70 -2.23 7.70 20.69
CA LYS A 70 -0.98 7.03 20.28
C LYS A 70 -0.64 7.13 18.80
N ILE A 71 -1.56 7.57 17.97
CA ILE A 71 -1.29 7.83 16.54
C ILE A 71 -0.34 9.01 16.35
N GLU A 72 -0.44 10.04 17.18
CA GLU A 72 0.45 11.21 17.10
C GLU A 72 1.93 10.85 17.21
N LYS A 73 2.25 9.73 17.85
CA LYS A 73 3.62 9.27 18.02
C LYS A 73 4.18 8.56 16.78
N TYR A 74 3.33 8.06 15.90
CA TYR A 74 3.72 7.27 14.71
C TYR A 74 3.35 7.92 13.38
N PHE A 75 2.41 8.85 13.40
CA PHE A 75 2.12 9.76 12.33
C PHE A 75 2.49 11.17 12.81
N GLU A 76 3.76 11.46 12.87
CA GLU A 76 4.10 12.86 12.66
C GLU A 76 3.50 13.20 11.29
N PRO A 77 2.48 14.08 11.25
CA PRO A 77 2.00 14.53 9.97
C PRO A 77 3.25 15.04 9.28
N VAL A 78 3.58 14.48 8.12
CA VAL A 78 4.55 15.10 7.23
C VAL A 78 3.92 16.44 6.96
N THR A 79 4.33 17.44 7.73
CA THR A 79 3.79 18.79 7.66
C THR A 79 3.84 19.21 6.20
N GLU A 80 2.86 19.93 5.70
CA GLU A 80 2.81 20.44 4.32
C GLU A 80 4.07 21.23 3.92
N GLU A 81 4.91 21.52 4.87
CA GLU A 81 6.26 22.10 4.79
C GLU A 81 7.33 21.21 4.17
N ASN A 82 7.07 20.01 3.78
CA ASN A 82 7.90 19.34 2.77
C ASN A 82 7.75 20.09 1.44
N GLY A 83 7.90 21.35 1.59
CA GLY A 83 7.83 22.40 0.63
C GLY A 83 8.40 22.01 -0.72
N ASP A 84 8.88 22.61 -1.50
CA ASP A 84 9.57 22.54 -2.74
C ASP A 84 10.34 21.21 -2.90
N ASN A 85 9.75 20.27 -3.62
CA ASN A 85 10.40 19.01 -4.02
C ASN A 85 11.45 19.23 -5.14
N GLY A 86 11.78 20.48 -5.45
CA GLY A 86 12.73 20.80 -6.51
C GLY A 86 12.17 20.67 -7.93
N ILE A 87 10.87 20.49 -8.08
CA ILE A 87 10.20 20.43 -9.38
C ILE A 87 9.44 21.73 -9.58
N THR A 88 9.82 22.48 -10.62
CA THR A 88 9.13 23.71 -11.01
C THR A 88 8.13 23.41 -12.11
N VAL A 89 6.86 23.70 -11.86
CA VAL A 89 5.76 23.49 -12.79
C VAL A 89 5.14 24.85 -13.12
N GLU A 90 4.88 25.09 -14.39
CA GLU A 90 4.14 26.23 -14.90
C GLU A 90 2.84 25.76 -15.54
N GLU A 91 1.75 26.43 -15.24
CA GLU A 91 0.48 26.20 -15.93
C GLU A 91 0.38 27.15 -17.13
N LYS A 92 0.23 26.58 -18.32
CA LYS A 92 0.03 27.30 -19.56
C LYS A 92 -1.01 26.58 -20.41
N ASP A 93 -2.00 27.31 -20.87
CA ASP A 93 -3.09 26.80 -21.74
C ASP A 93 -3.80 25.57 -21.12
N ASN A 94 -4.12 25.61 -19.84
CA ASN A 94 -4.67 24.48 -19.06
C ASN A 94 -3.79 23.22 -19.06
N LYS A 95 -2.50 23.36 -19.34
CA LYS A 95 -1.53 22.26 -19.27
C LYS A 95 -0.45 22.56 -18.24
N LEU A 96 -0.11 21.55 -17.47
CA LEU A 96 1.02 21.62 -16.55
C LEU A 96 2.32 21.28 -17.29
N ILE A 97 3.26 22.22 -17.30
CA ILE A 97 4.54 22.09 -17.99
C ILE A 97 5.65 22.06 -16.93
N VAL A 98 6.43 21.00 -16.89
CA VAL A 98 7.62 20.93 -16.04
C VAL A 98 8.72 21.79 -16.64
N LYS A 99 9.13 22.86 -15.94
CA LYS A 99 10.18 23.79 -16.38
C LYS A 99 11.57 23.39 -15.93
N GLY A 100 11.66 22.71 -14.81
CA GLY A 100 12.96 22.29 -14.30
C GLY A 100 12.84 21.34 -13.13
N VAL A 101 13.91 20.57 -12.93
CA VAL A 101 14.06 19.63 -11.82
C VAL A 101 15.39 19.90 -11.12
N ASN A 102 15.35 20.24 -9.84
CA ASN A 102 16.54 20.32 -9.02
C ASN A 102 16.88 18.93 -8.46
N ILE A 103 17.80 18.23 -9.11
CA ILE A 103 18.17 16.85 -8.78
C ILE A 103 18.72 16.73 -7.34
N LYS A 104 19.49 17.72 -6.86
CA LYS A 104 20.03 17.69 -5.49
C LYS A 104 18.92 17.74 -4.47
N LYS A 105 17.92 18.59 -4.68
CA LYS A 105 16.76 18.74 -3.82
C LYS A 105 15.89 17.50 -3.87
N LEU A 106 15.61 16.95 -5.04
CA LEU A 106 14.90 15.71 -5.23
C LEU A 106 15.61 14.52 -4.55
N ALA A 107 16.94 14.47 -4.62
CA ALA A 107 17.73 13.45 -3.96
C ALA A 107 17.67 13.52 -2.43
N SER A 108 17.54 14.72 -1.86
CA SER A 108 17.44 14.94 -0.40
C SER A 108 16.04 14.67 0.17
N MET A 109 15.03 14.47 -0.67
CA MET A 109 13.67 14.14 -0.21
C MET A 109 13.65 12.85 0.62
N PRO A 110 12.71 12.70 1.58
CA PRO A 110 12.57 11.50 2.38
C PRO A 110 12.47 10.24 1.50
N LYS A 111 13.18 9.19 1.91
CA LYS A 111 13.15 7.90 1.22
C LYS A 111 11.89 7.13 1.61
N ARG A 112 10.89 7.15 0.75
CA ARG A 112 9.68 6.33 0.89
C ARG A 112 9.87 4.93 0.28
N VAL A 113 10.80 4.81 -0.66
CA VAL A 113 11.28 3.54 -1.18
C VAL A 113 12.73 3.40 -0.79
N VAL A 114 13.06 2.32 -0.11
CA VAL A 114 14.42 2.04 0.41
C VAL A 114 15.04 0.88 -0.36
N ALA A 115 16.33 0.66 -0.13
CA ALA A 115 17.03 -0.50 -0.69
C ALA A 115 16.46 -1.82 -0.14
N GLY A 116 16.69 -2.91 -0.87
CA GLY A 116 16.28 -4.27 -0.45
C GLY A 116 15.19 -4.89 -1.33
N HIS A 117 14.86 -4.27 -2.48
CA HIS A 117 13.98 -4.88 -3.48
C HIS A 117 14.64 -6.07 -4.18
N GLY A 118 13.81 -7.03 -4.63
CA GLY A 118 14.24 -8.22 -5.38
C GLY A 118 14.09 -8.08 -6.90
N ALA A 119 14.23 -6.87 -7.45
CA ALA A 119 14.06 -6.63 -8.88
C ALA A 119 15.21 -7.20 -9.72
N CYS A 120 14.90 -7.57 -10.94
CA CYS A 120 15.89 -8.02 -11.92
C CYS A 120 16.98 -6.94 -12.15
N PRO A 121 18.21 -7.33 -12.46
CA PRO A 121 19.27 -6.38 -12.83
C PRO A 121 18.83 -5.45 -13.96
N GLY A 122 18.97 -4.13 -13.76
CA GLY A 122 18.55 -3.12 -14.73
C GLY A 122 17.03 -2.81 -14.78
N CYS A 123 16.23 -3.39 -13.89
CA CYS A 123 14.79 -3.13 -13.85
C CYS A 123 14.48 -1.68 -13.52
N GLY A 124 13.67 -1.01 -14.35
CA GLY A 124 13.25 0.38 -14.15
C GLY A 124 12.16 0.57 -13.09
N ILE A 125 11.45 -0.49 -12.68
CA ILE A 125 10.31 -0.38 -11.75
C ILE A 125 10.70 0.27 -10.42
N PRO A 126 11.75 -0.17 -9.69
CA PRO A 126 12.13 0.47 -8.44
C PRO A 126 12.54 1.94 -8.60
N VAL A 127 13.18 2.28 -9.72
CA VAL A 127 13.58 3.66 -10.04
C VAL A 127 12.33 4.52 -10.22
N ASN A 128 11.37 4.07 -11.02
CA ASN A 128 10.13 4.78 -11.28
C ASN A 128 9.29 4.94 -10.00
N LEU A 129 9.18 3.90 -9.19
CA LEU A 129 8.47 3.97 -7.90
C LEU A 129 9.14 4.94 -6.92
N ASN A 130 10.49 4.98 -6.90
CA ASN A 130 11.22 5.94 -6.09
C ASN A 130 10.99 7.37 -6.56
N LEU A 131 11.04 7.63 -7.86
CA LEU A 131 10.77 8.95 -8.44
C LEU A 131 9.32 9.39 -8.18
N LEU A 132 8.34 8.51 -8.45
CA LEU A 132 6.94 8.76 -8.13
C LEU A 132 6.78 9.15 -6.65
N SER A 133 7.31 8.35 -5.75
CA SER A 133 7.17 8.57 -4.31
C SER A 133 7.79 9.89 -3.84
N LYS A 134 8.86 10.35 -4.47
CA LYS A 134 9.48 11.66 -4.20
C LYS A 134 8.66 12.83 -4.73
N GLY A 135 7.90 12.62 -5.80
CA GLY A 135 6.99 13.62 -6.35
C GLY A 135 5.73 13.84 -5.49
N LEU A 136 5.37 12.86 -4.66
CA LEU A 136 4.17 12.93 -3.82
C LEU A 136 4.45 13.70 -2.53
N LYS A 137 3.49 14.52 -2.10
CA LYS A 137 3.58 15.30 -0.86
C LYS A 137 2.71 14.66 0.23
N GLY A 138 3.08 14.89 1.49
CA GLY A 138 2.30 14.48 2.65
C GLY A 138 2.20 12.97 2.83
N ASN A 139 1.14 12.52 3.47
CA ASN A 139 0.88 11.11 3.72
C ASN A 139 0.43 10.41 2.44
N VAL A 140 1.00 9.23 2.19
CA VAL A 140 0.71 8.43 0.99
C VAL A 140 0.34 7.03 1.40
N VAL A 141 -0.68 6.50 0.77
CA VAL A 141 -1.08 5.09 0.87
C VAL A 141 -0.99 4.47 -0.51
N PHE A 142 -0.13 3.48 -0.65
CA PHE A 142 -0.04 2.69 -1.88
C PHE A 142 -0.97 1.48 -1.82
N LEU A 143 -1.62 1.18 -2.94
CA LEU A 143 -2.22 -0.11 -3.18
C LEU A 143 -1.53 -0.72 -4.40
N PHE A 144 -0.91 -1.88 -4.22
CA PHE A 144 -0.29 -2.63 -5.30
C PHE A 144 -1.22 -3.72 -5.79
N GLN A 145 -1.47 -3.73 -7.08
CA GLN A 145 -1.99 -4.94 -7.74
C GLN A 145 -0.86 -5.96 -7.93
N THR A 146 -1.21 -7.23 -7.91
CA THR A 146 -0.26 -8.31 -8.18
C THR A 146 0.47 -8.05 -9.50
N GLY A 147 1.78 -8.20 -9.51
CA GLY A 147 2.65 -7.99 -10.66
C GLY A 147 4.09 -7.79 -10.24
N CYS A 148 4.97 -7.49 -11.18
CA CYS A 148 6.39 -7.30 -10.89
C CYS A 148 6.64 -6.24 -9.82
N GLY A 149 5.94 -5.10 -9.89
CA GLY A 149 6.10 -4.02 -8.91
C GLY A 149 5.84 -4.46 -7.48
N MET A 150 4.82 -5.28 -7.26
CA MET A 150 4.53 -5.84 -5.94
C MET A 150 5.55 -6.91 -5.55
N VAL A 151 5.78 -7.90 -6.43
CA VAL A 151 6.64 -9.06 -6.11
C VAL A 151 8.05 -8.63 -5.73
N VAL A 152 8.61 -7.64 -6.42
CA VAL A 152 9.99 -7.21 -6.18
C VAL A 152 10.17 -6.25 -5.00
N THR A 153 9.10 -5.65 -4.50
CA THR A 153 9.18 -4.59 -3.48
C THR A 153 8.51 -4.93 -2.16
N THR A 154 7.61 -5.91 -2.12
CA THR A 154 6.81 -6.22 -0.92
C THR A 154 7.03 -7.62 -0.36
N ALA A 155 8.09 -8.31 -0.78
CA ALA A 155 8.40 -9.67 -0.32
C ALA A 155 8.61 -9.71 1.21
N TYR A 156 7.87 -10.59 1.89
CA TYR A 156 8.05 -10.84 3.31
C TYR A 156 9.40 -11.54 3.59
N PRO A 157 10.12 -11.20 4.65
CA PRO A 157 9.85 -10.17 5.66
C PRO A 157 10.39 -8.78 5.29
N LYS A 158 10.87 -8.61 4.08
CA LYS A 158 11.57 -7.42 3.60
C LYS A 158 10.69 -6.65 2.63
N THR A 159 10.13 -5.56 3.08
CA THR A 159 9.51 -4.59 2.16
C THR A 159 10.49 -3.48 1.83
N ALA A 160 10.44 -2.98 0.57
CA ALA A 160 11.18 -1.79 0.16
C ALA A 160 10.42 -0.48 0.46
N PHE A 161 9.24 -0.54 1.07
CA PHE A 161 8.42 0.63 1.34
C PHE A 161 8.51 1.09 2.80
N ASN A 162 8.77 2.37 2.96
CA ASN A 162 8.74 3.09 4.24
C ASN A 162 7.45 3.92 4.39
N VAL A 163 6.38 3.43 3.80
CA VAL A 163 5.03 4.01 3.79
C VAL A 163 3.99 2.91 3.86
N ASN A 164 2.76 3.30 4.17
CA ASN A 164 1.65 2.35 4.18
C ASN A 164 1.40 1.79 2.78
N PHE A 165 1.30 0.46 2.68
CA PHE A 165 0.90 -0.17 1.44
C PHE A 165 -0.07 -1.32 1.69
N ILE A 166 -0.88 -1.60 0.66
CA ILE A 166 -1.85 -2.67 0.62
C ILE A 166 -1.58 -3.47 -0.65
N HIS A 167 -1.64 -4.78 -0.57
CA HIS A 167 -1.61 -5.65 -1.74
C HIS A 167 -3.00 -6.19 -2.03
N ASN A 168 -3.39 -6.20 -3.31
CA ASN A 168 -4.60 -6.84 -3.78
C ASN A 168 -4.37 -7.56 -5.12
N LEU A 169 -5.29 -8.46 -5.46
CA LEU A 169 -5.25 -9.19 -6.71
C LEU A 169 -5.49 -8.27 -7.92
N PHE A 170 -5.19 -8.79 -9.12
CA PHE A 170 -5.23 -8.04 -10.39
C PHE A 170 -6.54 -7.28 -10.61
N GLN A 171 -7.70 -7.96 -10.48
CA GLN A 171 -8.98 -7.43 -10.94
C GLN A 171 -9.61 -6.38 -10.03
N ASN A 172 -9.26 -6.34 -8.75
CA ASN A 172 -10.02 -5.56 -7.76
C ASN A 172 -9.23 -4.46 -7.04
N GLY A 173 -8.03 -4.15 -7.52
CA GLY A 173 -7.19 -3.10 -6.90
C GLY A 173 -7.89 -1.74 -6.85
N ALA A 174 -8.41 -1.26 -7.98
CA ALA A 174 -9.10 0.02 -8.04
C ALA A 174 -10.40 0.04 -7.24
N ALA A 175 -11.17 -1.06 -7.23
CA ALA A 175 -12.38 -1.17 -6.42
C ALA A 175 -12.07 -1.13 -4.93
N THR A 176 -11.02 -1.83 -4.49
CA THR A 176 -10.57 -1.83 -3.09
C THR A 176 -10.09 -0.45 -2.67
N LEU A 177 -9.26 0.21 -3.48
CA LEU A 177 -8.77 1.54 -3.15
C LEU A 177 -9.91 2.57 -3.14
N SER A 178 -10.88 2.47 -4.06
CA SER A 178 -12.10 3.29 -4.05
C SER A 178 -12.85 3.17 -2.72
N GLY A 179 -13.03 1.95 -2.22
CA GLY A 179 -13.66 1.69 -0.92
C GLY A 179 -12.89 2.31 0.24
N ILE A 180 -11.56 2.23 0.22
CA ILE A 180 -10.69 2.83 1.24
C ILE A 180 -10.79 4.36 1.23
N VAL A 181 -10.77 4.97 0.04
CA VAL A 181 -10.93 6.43 -0.13
C VAL A 181 -12.27 6.90 0.43
N GLU A 182 -13.35 6.22 0.10
CA GLU A 182 -14.68 6.62 0.58
C GLU A 182 -14.85 6.38 2.09
N MET A 183 -14.32 5.27 2.60
CA MET A 183 -14.29 5.02 4.04
C MET A 183 -13.50 6.10 4.78
N TYR A 184 -12.34 6.50 4.25
CA TYR A 184 -11.53 7.57 4.82
C TYR A 184 -12.29 8.90 4.86
N LYS A 185 -12.91 9.30 3.75
CA LYS A 185 -13.75 10.51 3.67
C LYS A 185 -14.91 10.46 4.69
N GLN A 186 -15.55 9.30 4.82
CA GLN A 186 -16.65 9.13 5.76
C GLN A 186 -16.19 9.26 7.23
N LYS A 187 -15.03 8.67 7.55
CA LYS A 187 -14.44 8.79 8.89
C LYS A 187 -14.03 10.23 9.21
N GLN A 188 -13.50 10.96 8.24
CA GLN A 188 -13.21 12.39 8.40
C GLN A 188 -14.49 13.20 8.67
N ARG A 189 -15.58 12.95 7.92
CA ARG A 189 -16.87 13.63 8.14
C ARG A 189 -17.43 13.37 9.54
N LYS A 190 -17.18 12.20 10.10
CA LYS A 190 -17.58 11.83 11.45
C LYS A 190 -16.64 12.34 12.54
N GLY A 191 -15.54 12.97 12.20
CA GLY A 191 -14.51 13.36 13.16
C GLY A 191 -13.74 12.19 13.80
N GLU A 192 -13.80 11.01 13.19
CA GLU A 192 -13.14 9.79 13.68
C GLU A 192 -11.69 9.66 13.19
N MET A 193 -11.23 10.57 12.36
CA MET A 193 -9.86 10.61 11.86
C MET A 193 -9.31 12.04 11.86
N ALA A 194 -8.00 12.16 12.03
CA ALA A 194 -7.33 13.44 11.95
C ALA A 194 -7.59 14.14 10.61
N SER A 195 -7.74 15.45 10.67
CA SER A 195 -7.85 16.30 9.50
C SER A 195 -6.49 16.35 8.80
N GLY A 196 -6.27 15.52 7.81
CA GLY A 196 -5.06 15.52 7.01
C GLY A 196 -5.37 15.08 5.59
N LYS A 197 -4.56 15.52 4.64
CA LYS A 197 -4.67 15.06 3.27
C LYS A 197 -3.85 13.79 3.09
N ILE A 198 -4.50 12.72 2.63
CA ILE A 198 -3.82 11.50 2.23
C ILE A 198 -3.88 11.39 0.71
N THR A 199 -2.76 11.08 0.09
CA THR A 199 -2.70 10.73 -1.33
C THR A 199 -2.79 9.22 -1.47
N PHE A 200 -3.83 8.76 -2.15
CA PHE A 200 -4.05 7.35 -2.44
C PHE A 200 -3.55 7.02 -3.84
N VAL A 201 -2.67 6.03 -3.95
CA VAL A 201 -2.04 5.66 -5.21
C VAL A 201 -2.21 4.16 -5.44
N MET A 202 -2.90 3.79 -6.51
CA MET A 202 -2.89 2.42 -7.02
C MET A 202 -1.70 2.26 -7.97
N VAL A 203 -0.90 1.24 -7.75
CA VAL A 203 0.22 0.87 -8.62
C VAL A 203 -0.08 -0.46 -9.28
N SER A 204 -0.02 -0.49 -10.59
CA SER A 204 -0.26 -1.68 -11.41
C SER A 204 0.78 -1.82 -12.51
N GLY A 205 1.03 -3.03 -12.95
CA GLY A 205 1.59 -3.27 -14.27
C GLY A 205 0.50 -3.23 -15.35
N ASP A 206 0.91 -3.17 -16.59
CA ASP A 206 0.03 -3.26 -17.75
C ASP A 206 -0.90 -4.49 -17.68
N GLY A 207 -0.37 -5.66 -17.41
CA GLY A 207 -1.18 -6.87 -17.27
C GLY A 207 -2.16 -6.82 -16.10
N GLY A 208 -1.76 -6.23 -14.97
CA GLY A 208 -2.64 -6.07 -13.81
C GLY A 208 -3.78 -5.08 -14.11
N LEU A 209 -3.49 -4.01 -14.83
CA LEU A 209 -4.49 -3.03 -15.22
C LEU A 209 -5.44 -3.58 -16.28
N ASP A 210 -4.95 -4.37 -17.24
CA ASP A 210 -5.78 -5.08 -18.22
C ASP A 210 -6.85 -5.93 -17.54
N ILE A 211 -6.42 -6.80 -16.62
CA ILE A 211 -7.33 -7.67 -15.86
C ILE A 211 -8.27 -6.85 -14.98
N GLY A 212 -7.78 -5.77 -14.40
CA GLY A 212 -8.51 -4.88 -13.52
C GLY A 212 -9.23 -3.73 -14.20
N LEU A 213 -9.30 -3.70 -15.53
CA LEU A 213 -9.78 -2.55 -16.31
C LEU A 213 -11.19 -2.11 -15.91
N GLY A 214 -12.12 -3.04 -15.73
CA GLY A 214 -13.48 -2.72 -15.31
C GLY A 214 -13.54 -2.00 -13.97
N SER A 215 -12.71 -2.41 -12.99
CA SER A 215 -12.58 -1.75 -11.70
C SER A 215 -11.97 -0.35 -11.82
N ALA A 216 -10.96 -0.20 -12.66
CA ALA A 216 -10.27 1.08 -12.90
C ALA A 216 -11.20 2.08 -13.59
N LEU A 217 -11.91 1.66 -14.64
CA LEU A 217 -12.90 2.49 -15.33
C LEU A 217 -14.04 2.89 -14.37
N GLY A 218 -14.54 1.96 -13.57
CA GLY A 218 -15.54 2.26 -12.56
C GLY A 218 -15.08 3.29 -11.52
N ALA A 219 -13.83 3.24 -11.09
CA ALA A 219 -13.25 4.23 -10.19
C ALA A 219 -13.12 5.61 -10.88
N ALA A 220 -12.67 5.63 -12.14
CA ALA A 220 -12.55 6.85 -12.93
C ALA A 220 -13.90 7.53 -13.17
N ILE A 221 -14.92 6.76 -13.59
CA ILE A 221 -16.28 7.29 -13.84
C ILE A 221 -16.88 7.90 -12.56
N ARG A 222 -16.64 7.27 -11.39
CA ARG A 222 -17.07 7.81 -10.09
C ARG A 222 -16.20 8.94 -9.57
N ASN A 223 -15.14 9.29 -10.29
CA ASN A 223 -14.20 10.36 -9.93
C ASN A 223 -13.66 10.23 -8.49
N HIS A 224 -13.25 9.03 -8.12
CA HIS A 224 -12.63 8.81 -6.82
C HIS A 224 -11.28 9.54 -6.72
N ASN A 225 -11.03 10.16 -5.57
CA ASN A 225 -9.79 10.91 -5.33
C ASN A 225 -8.59 9.98 -5.09
N MET A 226 -8.09 9.40 -6.16
CA MET A 226 -6.96 8.49 -6.17
C MET A 226 -6.15 8.64 -7.46
N ILE A 227 -4.88 8.29 -7.40
CA ILE A 227 -3.99 8.21 -8.56
C ILE A 227 -3.92 6.76 -8.99
N ILE A 228 -4.04 6.48 -10.28
CA ILE A 228 -3.73 5.20 -10.90
C ILE A 228 -2.41 5.36 -11.62
N PHE A 229 -1.39 4.65 -11.17
CA PHE A 229 -0.05 4.63 -11.74
C PHE A 229 0.23 3.27 -12.35
N GLU A 230 0.39 3.25 -13.67
CA GLU A 230 0.79 2.08 -14.42
C GLU A 230 2.29 2.13 -14.72
N TYR A 231 2.98 1.04 -14.46
CA TYR A 231 4.29 0.78 -15.05
C TYR A 231 4.11 -0.22 -16.18
N ASP A 232 4.27 0.24 -17.41
CA ASP A 232 4.23 -0.60 -18.59
C ASP A 232 5.59 -1.25 -18.81
N ASN A 233 5.66 -2.57 -18.69
CA ASN A 233 6.83 -3.37 -19.00
C ASN A 233 6.60 -4.31 -20.20
N GLY A 234 5.51 -4.08 -20.94
CA GLY A 234 5.22 -4.69 -22.22
C GLY A 234 4.61 -6.09 -22.15
N GLY A 235 4.08 -6.50 -21.01
CA GLY A 235 3.41 -7.80 -20.88
C GLY A 235 3.32 -8.31 -19.44
N TYR A 236 2.73 -9.50 -19.27
CA TYR A 236 2.66 -10.21 -17.99
C TYR A 236 4.02 -10.87 -17.72
N MET A 237 5.01 -10.08 -17.28
CA MET A 237 6.40 -10.54 -17.21
C MET A 237 6.64 -11.54 -16.09
N ASN A 238 6.04 -11.31 -14.90
CA ASN A 238 6.26 -12.16 -13.72
C ASN A 238 5.75 -13.60 -13.91
N THR A 239 4.73 -13.79 -14.74
CA THR A 239 4.14 -15.10 -15.04
C THR A 239 4.83 -15.82 -16.22
N GLY A 240 5.83 -15.24 -16.84
CA GLY A 240 6.61 -15.84 -17.91
C GLY A 240 6.40 -15.21 -19.27
N TYR A 241 6.07 -13.94 -19.32
CA TYR A 241 5.93 -13.14 -20.52
C TYR A 241 4.79 -13.56 -21.43
N GLN A 242 3.56 -13.20 -21.02
CA GLN A 242 2.38 -13.22 -21.87
C GLN A 242 2.11 -11.80 -22.41
N LEU A 243 1.35 -11.71 -23.49
CA LEU A 243 0.96 -10.44 -24.10
C LEU A 243 0.00 -9.67 -23.19
N SER A 244 0.15 -8.36 -23.14
CA SER A 244 -0.82 -7.39 -22.59
C SER A 244 -1.42 -6.54 -23.71
N TYR A 245 -2.38 -5.68 -23.38
CA TYR A 245 -2.92 -4.73 -24.37
C TYR A 245 -1.87 -3.73 -24.84
N SER A 246 -0.93 -3.33 -23.95
CA SER A 246 0.15 -2.41 -24.30
C SER A 246 1.32 -3.05 -25.05
N THR A 247 1.41 -4.37 -25.08
CA THR A 247 2.48 -5.06 -25.85
C THR A 247 2.48 -4.58 -27.30
N PRO A 248 3.60 -4.14 -27.88
CA PRO A 248 3.66 -3.67 -29.25
C PRO A 248 3.22 -4.72 -30.26
N LEU A 249 2.59 -4.27 -31.35
CA LEU A 249 2.22 -5.15 -32.48
C LEU A 249 3.45 -5.85 -33.03
N GLY A 250 3.30 -7.12 -33.38
CA GLY A 250 4.38 -7.98 -33.86
C GLY A 250 5.33 -8.50 -32.78
N ALA A 251 5.25 -8.01 -31.53
CA ALA A 251 6.08 -8.52 -30.46
C ALA A 251 5.71 -9.97 -30.10
N LYS A 252 6.71 -10.82 -29.95
CA LYS A 252 6.54 -12.24 -29.61
C LYS A 252 6.54 -12.41 -28.09
N SER A 253 5.84 -13.43 -27.61
CA SER A 253 5.80 -13.80 -26.21
C SER A 253 5.91 -15.31 -26.02
N ALA A 254 5.98 -15.77 -24.78
CA ALA A 254 6.00 -17.20 -24.46
C ALA A 254 4.77 -17.95 -24.98
N THR A 255 3.63 -17.27 -25.11
CA THR A 255 2.35 -17.84 -25.56
C THR A 255 1.92 -17.39 -26.96
N SER A 256 2.67 -16.48 -27.59
CA SER A 256 2.42 -16.03 -28.97
C SER A 256 3.73 -15.95 -29.76
N HIS A 257 4.11 -17.07 -30.34
CA HIS A 257 5.36 -17.19 -31.09
C HIS A 257 5.31 -16.50 -32.46
N VAL A 258 4.11 -16.28 -33.00
CA VAL A 258 3.91 -15.56 -34.28
C VAL A 258 3.94 -14.04 -34.10
N GLY A 259 3.73 -13.57 -32.90
CA GLY A 259 3.66 -12.16 -32.55
C GLY A 259 2.24 -11.71 -32.22
N LYS A 260 2.14 -10.48 -31.69
CA LYS A 260 0.84 -9.82 -31.42
C LYS A 260 0.28 -9.26 -32.72
N GLU A 261 -0.94 -9.61 -33.06
CA GLU A 261 -1.74 -9.09 -34.18
C GLU A 261 -2.49 -7.81 -33.79
#